data_ad09ee62ec88b9ff74ed40bceda1effb
#
_entry.id   ad09ee62ec88b9ff74ed40bceda1effb
#
_cell.length_a   1.000
_cell.length_b   1.000
_cell.length_c   1.000
_cell.angle_alpha   90.00
_cell.angle_beta   90.00
_cell.angle_gamma   90.00
#
_symmetry.space_group_name_H-M   'P 1'
#
loop_
_entity.id
_entity.type
_entity.pdbx_description
1 polymer ?
#
loop_
_entity_poly.entity_id
_entity_poly.type
_entity_poly.pdbx_seq_one_letter_code
_entity_poly.pdbx_strand_id
1 'polypeptide(L)'
;MLKAFFIHQYARLRASLNTPMSDCVFCKIVNSEVSASIVYRDEQVTAFRDIHPAAPTHILIVPNRHVDSVSALTVEDELLAGHLLTVAGSLARAEGIADMGYRLITNTGPHGGQTVFHLHIHLIGGQPMRHPMG
;
A
#
# COMPACT_ATOMS: atom_id res chain seq x y z
N MET A 1 4.09 -31.51 11.01
CA MET A 1 2.60 -31.50 11.15
C MET A 1 2.07 -30.07 11.35
N LEU A 2 2.57 -29.29 12.29
CA LEU A 2 2.12 -27.91 12.53
C LEU A 2 2.32 -26.97 11.32
N LYS A 3 3.42 -27.08 10.59
CA LYS A 3 3.68 -26.25 9.41
C LYS A 3 2.68 -26.45 8.26
N ALA A 4 2.23 -27.69 8.03
CA ALA A 4 1.28 -28.00 6.97
C ALA A 4 -0.15 -27.52 7.31
N PHE A 5 -0.53 -27.56 8.59
CA PHE A 5 -1.82 -27.08 9.07
C PHE A 5 -1.92 -25.54 8.96
N PHE A 6 -0.87 -24.80 9.33
CA PHE A 6 -0.80 -23.35 9.21
C PHE A 6 -0.85 -22.90 7.74
N ILE A 7 -0.13 -23.57 6.86
CA ILE A 7 -0.12 -23.27 5.42
C ILE A 7 -1.52 -23.46 4.81
N HIS A 8 -2.24 -24.53 5.22
CA HIS A 8 -3.58 -24.83 4.70
C HIS A 8 -4.64 -23.82 5.19
N GLN A 9 -4.55 -23.41 6.44
CA GLN A 9 -5.47 -22.43 7.03
C GLN A 9 -5.22 -21.04 6.45
N TYR A 10 -3.97 -20.69 6.22
CA TYR A 10 -3.57 -19.44 5.58
C TYR A 10 -4.03 -19.38 4.12
N ALA A 11 -3.90 -20.48 3.38
CA ALA A 11 -4.40 -20.58 2.01
C ALA A 11 -5.93 -20.43 1.92
N ARG A 12 -6.68 -20.96 2.89
CA ARG A 12 -8.14 -20.82 2.96
C ARG A 12 -8.56 -19.38 3.28
N LEU A 13 -7.89 -18.70 4.22
CA LEU A 13 -8.11 -17.29 4.52
C LEU A 13 -7.79 -16.43 3.30
N ARG A 14 -6.72 -16.73 2.61
CA ARG A 14 -6.30 -16.00 1.41
C ARG A 14 -7.32 -16.15 0.27
N ALA A 15 -7.90 -17.34 0.08
CA ALA A 15 -8.94 -17.56 -0.92
C ALA A 15 -10.23 -16.79 -0.60
N SER A 16 -10.55 -16.59 0.68
CA SER A 16 -11.74 -15.84 1.10
C SER A 16 -11.56 -14.31 1.05
N LEU A 17 -10.30 -13.84 1.02
CA LEU A 17 -9.96 -12.42 1.00
C LEU A 17 -9.49 -11.94 -0.38
N ASN A 18 -9.43 -12.85 -1.36
CA ASN A 18 -8.91 -12.54 -2.69
C ASN A 18 -9.95 -11.73 -3.48
N THR A 19 -9.71 -10.43 -3.62
CA THR A 19 -10.54 -9.56 -4.46
C THR A 19 -10.18 -9.80 -5.92
N PRO A 20 -11.15 -10.14 -6.80
CA PRO A 20 -10.88 -10.21 -8.24
C PRO A 20 -10.29 -8.89 -8.73
N MET A 21 -9.31 -8.94 -9.63
CA MET A 21 -8.67 -7.73 -10.19
C MET A 21 -9.69 -6.77 -10.82
N SER A 22 -10.77 -7.31 -11.42
CA SER A 22 -11.86 -6.52 -12.01
C SER A 22 -12.63 -5.70 -10.97
N ASP A 23 -12.65 -6.12 -9.69
CA ASP A 23 -13.36 -5.42 -8.62
C ASP A 23 -12.44 -4.59 -7.73
N CYS A 24 -11.14 -4.63 -7.96
CA CYS A 24 -10.17 -3.88 -7.19
C CYS A 24 -10.19 -2.40 -7.56
N VAL A 25 -10.59 -1.55 -6.61
CA VAL A 25 -10.66 -0.09 -6.83
C VAL A 25 -9.27 0.49 -7.17
N PHE A 26 -8.20 -0.03 -6.60
CA PHE A 26 -6.84 0.46 -6.90
C PHE A 26 -6.37 0.02 -8.28
N CYS A 27 -6.71 -1.18 -8.74
CA CYS A 27 -6.51 -1.57 -10.13
C CYS A 27 -7.25 -0.63 -11.09
N LYS A 28 -8.48 -0.26 -10.75
CA LYS A 28 -9.28 0.69 -11.55
C LYS A 28 -8.65 2.08 -11.59
N ILE A 29 -8.09 2.55 -10.48
CA ILE A 29 -7.36 3.83 -10.42
C ILE A 29 -6.10 3.75 -11.29
N VAL A 30 -5.32 2.70 -11.17
CA VAL A 30 -4.11 2.48 -11.98
C VAL A 30 -4.43 2.47 -13.47
N ASN A 31 -5.54 1.85 -13.86
CA ASN A 31 -5.99 1.75 -15.25
C ASN A 31 -6.80 2.96 -15.72
N SER A 32 -6.93 4.00 -14.91
CA SER A 32 -7.69 5.22 -15.21
C SER A 32 -9.19 4.98 -15.45
N GLU A 33 -9.74 3.90 -14.89
CA GLU A 33 -11.17 3.60 -14.95
C GLU A 33 -11.96 4.35 -13.87
N VAL A 34 -11.30 4.71 -12.77
CA VAL A 34 -11.84 5.51 -11.67
C VAL A 34 -10.90 6.69 -11.47
N SER A 35 -11.46 7.89 -11.34
CA SER A 35 -10.67 9.09 -11.13
C SER A 35 -10.09 9.15 -9.71
N ALA A 36 -8.87 9.66 -9.60
CA ALA A 36 -8.18 9.91 -8.34
C ALA A 36 -7.24 11.10 -8.52
N SER A 37 -6.81 11.70 -7.42
CA SER A 37 -5.81 12.76 -7.42
C SER A 37 -4.42 12.13 -7.50
N ILE A 38 -3.97 11.83 -8.72
CA ILE A 38 -2.67 11.20 -8.98
C ILE A 38 -1.57 12.23 -8.72
N VAL A 39 -0.58 11.87 -7.91
CA VAL A 39 0.60 12.71 -7.63
C VAL A 39 1.88 12.15 -8.23
N TYR A 40 1.89 10.87 -8.60
CA TYR A 40 3.04 10.21 -9.22
C TYR A 40 2.59 8.99 -10.02
N ARG A 41 3.25 8.73 -11.12
CA ARG A 41 3.04 7.52 -11.92
C ARG A 41 4.29 7.18 -12.70
N ASP A 42 4.68 5.91 -12.66
CA ASP A 42 5.69 5.35 -13.56
C ASP A 42 5.23 3.97 -14.06
N GLU A 43 6.13 3.20 -14.69
CA GLU A 43 5.79 1.89 -15.26
C GLU A 43 5.38 0.85 -14.21
N GLN A 44 5.77 1.04 -12.95
CA GLN A 44 5.58 0.05 -11.89
C GLN A 44 4.68 0.54 -10.76
N VAL A 45 4.61 1.84 -10.52
CA VAL A 45 4.01 2.42 -9.31
C VAL A 45 3.11 3.60 -9.67
N THR A 46 1.99 3.70 -8.98
CA THR A 46 1.10 4.86 -9.00
C THR A 46 0.90 5.35 -7.57
N ALA A 47 0.87 6.65 -7.37
CA ALA A 47 0.58 7.26 -6.07
C ALA A 47 -0.52 8.31 -6.22
N PHE A 48 -1.45 8.31 -5.27
CA PHE A 48 -2.61 9.21 -5.29
C PHE A 48 -3.02 9.59 -3.87
N ARG A 49 -3.69 10.72 -3.73
CA ARG A 49 -4.14 11.21 -2.43
C ARG A 49 -5.28 10.35 -1.89
N ASP A 50 -5.23 10.03 -0.60
CA ASP A 50 -6.34 9.38 0.10
C ASP A 50 -7.53 10.36 0.15
N ILE A 51 -8.73 9.88 -0.18
CA ILE A 51 -9.96 10.69 -0.16
C ILE A 51 -10.46 10.96 1.26
N HIS A 52 -9.98 10.18 2.24
CA HIS A 52 -10.27 10.36 3.67
C HIS A 52 -8.95 10.56 4.43
N PRO A 53 -8.28 11.70 4.24
CA PRO A 53 -6.93 11.89 4.78
C PRO A 53 -6.91 11.88 6.31
N ALA A 54 -5.95 11.15 6.87
CA ALA A 54 -5.70 11.11 8.32
C ALA A 54 -4.72 12.20 8.78
N ALA A 55 -4.10 12.92 7.83
CA ALA A 55 -3.11 13.97 8.10
C ALA A 55 -3.10 14.97 6.93
N PRO A 56 -2.46 16.14 7.06
CA PRO A 56 -2.35 17.12 5.97
C PRO A 56 -1.77 16.52 4.68
N THR A 57 -0.78 15.64 4.79
CA THR A 57 -0.31 14.79 3.69
C THR A 57 -0.70 13.35 3.98
N HIS A 58 -1.52 12.77 3.11
CA HIS A 58 -1.88 11.36 3.14
C HIS A 58 -1.98 10.84 1.71
N ILE A 59 -0.93 10.16 1.28
CA ILE A 59 -0.78 9.61 -0.07
C ILE A 59 -0.72 8.10 0.01
N LEU A 60 -1.39 7.42 -0.91
CA LEU A 60 -1.33 5.98 -1.09
C LEU A 60 -0.39 5.67 -2.25
N ILE A 61 0.55 4.77 -2.04
CA ILE A 61 1.54 4.35 -3.03
C ILE A 61 1.29 2.88 -3.32
N VAL A 62 0.96 2.55 -4.57
CA VAL A 62 0.54 1.21 -4.96
C VAL A 62 1.38 0.69 -6.13
N PRO A 63 1.67 -0.62 -6.19
CA PRO A 63 2.18 -1.21 -7.42
C PRO A 63 1.07 -1.23 -8.48
N ASN A 64 1.45 -1.01 -9.75
CA ASN A 64 0.49 -1.08 -10.86
C ASN A 64 -0.03 -2.51 -11.03
N ARG A 65 0.85 -3.49 -10.87
CA ARG A 65 0.45 -4.90 -10.83
C ARG A 65 -0.31 -5.19 -9.54
N HIS A 66 -1.40 -5.95 -9.64
CA HIS A 66 -2.14 -6.35 -8.46
C HIS A 66 -1.33 -7.32 -7.59
N VAL A 67 -1.01 -6.89 -6.38
CA VAL A 67 -0.41 -7.70 -5.32
C VAL A 67 -1.30 -7.52 -4.10
N ASP A 68 -1.77 -8.58 -3.49
CA ASP A 68 -2.76 -8.47 -2.41
C ASP A 68 -2.23 -7.73 -1.18
N SER A 69 -1.01 -8.06 -0.76
CA SER A 69 -0.39 -7.50 0.45
C SER A 69 1.10 -7.82 0.49
N VAL A 70 1.79 -7.38 1.53
CA VAL A 70 3.20 -7.74 1.78
C VAL A 70 3.38 -9.27 1.80
N SER A 71 2.41 -10.01 2.34
CA SER A 71 2.49 -11.49 2.40
C SER A 71 2.51 -12.15 1.03
N ALA A 72 2.08 -11.47 -0.02
CA ALA A 72 2.09 -11.98 -1.38
C ALA A 72 3.40 -11.66 -2.13
N LEU A 73 4.26 -10.83 -1.58
CA LEU A 73 5.55 -10.50 -2.16
C LEU A 73 6.51 -11.70 -2.06
N THR A 74 7.33 -11.88 -3.10
CA THR A 74 8.38 -12.90 -3.15
C THR A 74 9.73 -12.24 -3.42
N VAL A 75 10.79 -13.03 -3.47
CA VAL A 75 12.15 -12.53 -3.77
C VAL A 75 12.25 -11.90 -5.16
N GLU A 76 11.40 -12.32 -6.11
CA GLU A 76 11.33 -11.69 -7.44
C GLU A 76 10.74 -10.28 -7.38
N ASP A 77 10.07 -9.92 -6.29
CA ASP A 77 9.45 -8.61 -6.10
C ASP A 77 10.32 -7.62 -5.32
N GLU A 78 11.56 -7.99 -4.99
CA GLU A 78 12.43 -7.14 -4.15
C GLU A 78 12.69 -5.76 -4.77
N LEU A 79 12.91 -5.69 -6.09
CA LEU A 79 13.10 -4.41 -6.78
C LEU A 79 11.84 -3.56 -6.73
N LEU A 80 10.67 -4.16 -6.94
CA LEU A 80 9.39 -3.47 -6.82
C LEU A 80 9.16 -2.96 -5.40
N ALA A 81 9.39 -3.80 -4.39
CA ALA A 81 9.23 -3.43 -2.98
C ALA A 81 10.15 -2.28 -2.58
N GLY A 82 11.42 -2.33 -2.98
CA GLY A 82 12.37 -1.24 -2.78
C GLY A 82 11.95 0.03 -3.53
N HIS A 83 11.43 -0.10 -4.74
CA HIS A 83 10.96 1.05 -5.54
C HIS A 83 9.78 1.76 -4.87
N LEU A 84 8.83 1.03 -4.29
CA LEU A 84 7.75 1.62 -3.51
C LEU A 84 8.28 2.53 -2.39
N LEU A 85 9.33 2.10 -1.69
CA LEU A 85 9.94 2.88 -0.60
C LEU A 85 10.71 4.10 -1.13
N THR A 86 11.44 3.98 -2.22
CA THR A 86 12.17 5.13 -2.81
C THR A 86 11.21 6.17 -3.37
N VAL A 87 10.10 5.75 -3.97
CA VAL A 87 9.03 6.65 -4.41
C VAL A 87 8.42 7.37 -3.21
N ALA A 88 8.16 6.65 -2.10
CA ALA A 88 7.64 7.27 -0.87
C ALA A 88 8.57 8.36 -0.35
N GLY A 89 9.86 8.11 -0.28
CA GLY A 89 10.85 9.10 0.14
C GLY A 89 10.90 10.33 -0.77
N SER A 90 10.82 10.12 -2.08
CA SER A 90 10.77 11.22 -3.06
C SER A 90 9.52 12.06 -2.92
N LEU A 91 8.36 11.44 -2.71
CA LEU A 91 7.10 12.15 -2.49
C LEU A 91 7.11 12.94 -1.19
N ALA A 92 7.70 12.40 -0.13
CA ALA A 92 7.86 13.12 1.13
C ALA A 92 8.67 14.40 0.94
N ARG A 93 9.73 14.36 0.15
CA ARG A 93 10.51 15.57 -0.20
C ARG A 93 9.68 16.56 -1.01
N ALA A 94 8.99 16.07 -2.03
CA ALA A 94 8.14 16.92 -2.88
C ALA A 94 7.01 17.59 -2.12
N GLU A 95 6.45 16.90 -1.10
CA GLU A 95 5.38 17.43 -0.25
C GLU A 95 5.91 18.33 0.88
N GLY A 96 7.21 18.47 1.02
CA GLY A 96 7.84 19.32 2.04
C GLY A 96 7.75 18.75 3.46
N ILE A 97 7.56 17.45 3.61
CA ILE A 97 7.42 16.80 4.94
C ILE A 97 8.65 15.99 5.35
N ALA A 98 9.68 15.92 4.50
CA ALA A 98 10.85 15.08 4.76
C ALA A 98 11.65 15.54 5.98
N ASP A 99 11.87 16.85 6.14
CA ASP A 99 12.71 17.40 7.21
C ASP A 99 12.11 17.19 8.60
N MET A 100 10.81 17.44 8.76
CA MET A 100 10.10 17.23 10.03
C MET A 100 9.76 15.76 10.28
N GLY A 101 9.74 14.97 9.24
CA GLY A 101 9.50 13.54 9.32
C GLY A 101 8.09 13.13 8.93
N TYR A 102 7.96 11.86 8.63
CA TYR A 102 6.73 11.25 8.16
C TYR A 102 6.68 9.78 8.57
N ARG A 103 5.54 9.16 8.39
CA ARG A 103 5.36 7.74 8.68
C ARG A 103 4.90 7.00 7.43
N LEU A 104 5.47 5.82 7.23
CA LEU A 104 5.01 4.88 6.21
C LEU A 104 4.30 3.72 6.91
N ILE A 105 3.12 3.37 6.42
CA ILE A 105 2.31 2.28 6.99
C ILE A 105 1.85 1.38 5.85
N THR A 106 2.03 0.08 6.00
CA THR A 106 1.34 -0.91 5.18
C THR A 106 0.67 -1.94 6.09
N ASN A 107 -0.58 -2.25 5.81
CA ASN A 107 -1.38 -3.16 6.60
C ASN A 107 -1.55 -4.48 5.83
N THR A 108 -1.46 -5.60 6.52
CA THR A 108 -1.64 -6.93 5.94
C THR A 108 -2.68 -7.69 6.72
N GLY A 109 -3.72 -8.13 6.03
CA GLY A 109 -4.76 -8.98 6.58
C GLY A 109 -5.69 -8.30 7.58
N PRO A 110 -6.67 -9.06 8.12
CA PRO A 110 -7.70 -8.48 9.01
C PRO A 110 -7.14 -7.91 10.31
N HIS A 111 -6.22 -8.61 10.97
CA HIS A 111 -5.62 -8.13 12.23
C HIS A 111 -4.71 -6.92 12.01
N GLY A 112 -4.15 -6.75 10.81
CA GLY A 112 -3.38 -5.57 10.43
C GLY A 112 -4.25 -4.38 10.05
N GLY A 113 -5.55 -4.58 9.90
CA GLY A 113 -6.49 -3.51 9.50
C GLY A 113 -6.53 -3.25 8.00
N GLN A 114 -6.11 -4.21 7.19
CA GLN A 114 -6.17 -4.05 5.72
C GLN A 114 -7.64 -4.10 5.27
N THR A 115 -8.08 -3.05 4.58
CA THR A 115 -9.44 -2.92 4.06
C THR A 115 -9.52 -3.05 2.54
N VAL A 116 -8.47 -2.65 1.83
CA VAL A 116 -8.33 -2.84 0.37
C VAL A 116 -7.23 -3.86 0.11
N PHE A 117 -7.56 -4.96 -0.56
CA PHE A 117 -6.63 -6.07 -0.82
C PHE A 117 -5.86 -5.86 -2.12
N HIS A 118 -5.18 -4.75 -2.15
CA HIS A 118 -4.15 -4.36 -3.11
C HIS A 118 -3.07 -3.66 -2.29
N LEU A 119 -1.86 -4.18 -2.32
CA LEU A 119 -0.72 -3.65 -1.56
C LEU A 119 -0.64 -2.15 -1.70
N HIS A 120 -0.60 -1.45 -0.59
CA HIS A 120 -0.41 0.00 -0.59
C HIS A 120 0.36 0.44 0.65
N ILE A 121 1.15 1.48 0.45
CA ILE A 121 1.86 2.17 1.52
C ILE A 121 1.18 3.52 1.74
N HIS A 122 0.77 3.77 2.98
CA HIS A 122 0.33 5.11 3.40
C HIS A 122 1.57 5.96 3.67
N LEU A 123 1.69 7.09 3.01
CA LEU A 123 2.63 8.15 3.36
C LEU A 123 1.85 9.21 4.15
N ILE A 124 2.16 9.35 5.42
CA ILE A 124 1.44 10.23 6.35
C ILE A 124 2.41 11.23 6.96
N GLY A 125 2.10 12.51 6.85
CA GLY A 125 2.93 13.57 7.40
C GLY A 125 2.25 14.93 7.44
N GLY A 126 3.03 15.95 7.78
CA GLY A 126 2.56 17.32 7.89
C GLY A 126 2.08 17.72 9.28
N GLN A 127 2.12 16.79 10.23
CA GLN A 127 1.83 17.02 11.66
C GLN A 127 2.42 15.88 12.49
N PRO A 128 2.60 16.05 13.82
CA PRO A 128 3.01 14.96 14.69
C PRO A 128 2.04 13.79 14.64
N MET A 129 2.59 12.57 14.73
CA MET A 129 1.77 11.36 14.75
C MET A 129 1.00 11.28 16.07
N ARG A 130 -0.29 10.89 15.99
CA ARG A 130 -1.17 10.79 17.16
C ARG A 130 -1.04 9.46 17.89
N HIS A 131 -0.57 8.42 17.21
CA HIS A 131 -0.41 7.09 17.76
C HIS A 131 1.09 6.77 17.87
N PRO A 132 1.62 6.65 19.10
CA PRO A 132 3.03 6.31 19.29
C PRO A 132 3.25 4.83 18.99
N MET A 133 3.70 4.54 17.80
CA MET A 133 4.07 3.21 17.31
C MET A 133 5.54 3.21 16.95
N GLY A 134 6.26 2.24 17.47
CA GLY A 134 7.70 2.14 17.24
C GLY A 134 8.56 2.80 18.30
#